data_7c3ab7cbc9b76d45e0a9e83dc2435484
#
_entry.id   7c3ab7cbc9b76d45e0a9e83dc2435484
#
_cell.length_a   1.000
_cell.length_b   1.000
_cell.length_c   1.000
_cell.angle_alpha   90.00
_cell.angle_beta   90.00
_cell.angle_gamma   90.00
#
_symmetry.space_group_name_H-M   'P 1'
#
loop_
_entity.id
_entity.type
_entity.pdbx_description
1 polymer ?
#
loop_
_entity_poly.entity_id
_entity_poly.type
_entity_poly.pdbx_seq_one_letter_code
_entity_poly.pdbx_strand_id
1 'polypeptide(L)'
;MERIEHREEKWTFPFVEYSPKTKKAKMPVIIQLHGAGERGDGKESLVLVDRHGFSKIICDREIDCVFVMPQCPEENFWAGRVESLIKFVEDVIEYYDADPDRIYLTGSSMGGFGTWFLAMARPDLFAAIAPVCGGGMGWNAKVLTMPVWAFHGDKDGTVNIMYSEDMIKRLLKYNEQNKYTVFEGAGHGIQSLSYTTELLDWLLSKKRMR
;
A
#
# COMPACT_ATOMS: atom_id res chain seq x y z
N MET A 1 -1.55 6.23 19.53
CA MET A 1 -2.33 5.49 18.51
C MET A 1 -3.08 4.34 19.18
N GLU A 2 -4.24 4.00 18.66
CA GLU A 2 -5.02 2.84 19.05
C GLU A 2 -4.94 1.79 17.96
N ARG A 3 -4.81 0.51 18.34
CA ARG A 3 -4.84 -0.63 17.40
C ARG A 3 -6.20 -1.31 17.54
N ILE A 4 -6.94 -1.41 16.44
CA ILE A 4 -8.28 -1.99 16.40
C ILE A 4 -8.31 -3.09 15.33
N GLU A 5 -8.94 -4.21 15.64
CA GLU A 5 -9.18 -5.29 14.68
C GLU A 5 -10.64 -5.23 14.22
N HIS A 6 -10.85 -5.18 12.92
CA HIS A 6 -12.14 -5.21 12.28
C HIS A 6 -12.37 -6.57 11.63
N ARG A 7 -13.32 -7.32 12.14
CA ARG A 7 -13.63 -8.70 11.72
C ARG A 7 -15.08 -8.89 11.31
N GLU A 8 -15.86 -7.82 11.27
CA GLU A 8 -17.28 -7.83 10.99
C GLU A 8 -17.55 -8.13 9.51
N GLU A 9 -18.58 -8.91 9.24
CA GLU A 9 -18.99 -9.34 7.87
C GLU A 9 -19.36 -8.18 6.93
N LYS A 10 -19.61 -6.99 7.47
CA LYS A 10 -19.86 -5.79 6.66
C LYS A 10 -18.62 -5.39 5.81
N TRP A 11 -17.43 -5.76 6.24
CA TRP A 11 -16.19 -5.44 5.56
C TRP A 11 -15.84 -6.49 4.49
N THR A 12 -15.39 -6.03 3.34
CA THR A 12 -14.91 -6.91 2.25
C THR A 12 -13.72 -7.77 2.66
N PHE A 13 -12.86 -7.22 3.53
CA PHE A 13 -11.73 -7.92 4.16
C PHE A 13 -11.69 -7.59 5.64
N PRO A 14 -11.35 -8.55 6.52
CA PRO A 14 -10.93 -8.24 7.87
C PRO A 14 -9.63 -7.43 7.80
N PHE A 15 -9.45 -6.48 8.74
CA PHE A 15 -8.26 -5.62 8.74
C PHE A 15 -7.87 -5.16 10.13
N VAL A 16 -6.60 -4.75 10.26
CA VAL A 16 -6.09 -4.02 11.41
C VAL A 16 -6.05 -2.54 11.10
N GLU A 17 -6.51 -1.74 12.03
CA GLU A 17 -6.46 -0.27 12.01
C GLU A 17 -5.48 0.23 13.06
N TYR A 18 -4.72 1.26 12.72
CA TYR A 18 -4.06 2.16 13.64
C TYR A 18 -4.54 3.59 13.41
N SER A 19 -5.05 4.22 14.46
CA SER A 19 -5.55 5.60 14.38
C SER A 19 -5.39 6.34 15.71
N PRO A 20 -5.45 7.67 15.73
CA PRO A 20 -5.54 8.43 16.98
C PRO A 20 -6.79 8.04 17.76
N LYS A 21 -6.71 8.04 19.11
CA LYS A 21 -7.87 7.78 19.98
C LYS A 21 -9.04 8.74 19.68
N THR A 22 -8.72 9.97 19.37
CA THR A 22 -9.73 10.96 18.93
C THR A 22 -9.56 11.20 17.44
N LYS A 23 -10.47 10.61 16.67
CA LYS A 23 -10.47 10.76 15.20
C LYS A 23 -11.02 12.14 14.82
N LYS A 24 -10.35 12.79 13.87
CA LYS A 24 -10.80 14.04 13.25
C LYS A 24 -11.45 13.72 11.91
N ALA A 25 -12.35 14.59 11.46
CA ALA A 25 -12.83 14.50 10.08
C ALA A 25 -11.71 14.81 9.08
N LYS A 26 -11.80 14.23 7.89
CA LYS A 26 -10.88 14.48 6.78
C LYS A 26 -9.41 14.14 7.11
N MET A 27 -9.21 13.06 7.85
CA MET A 27 -7.86 12.52 8.07
C MET A 27 -7.33 11.84 6.82
N PRO A 28 -6.01 11.84 6.60
CA PRO A 28 -5.38 11.02 5.57
C PRO A 28 -5.54 9.53 5.90
N VAL A 29 -5.64 8.70 4.87
CA VAL A 29 -5.68 7.24 5.01
C VAL A 29 -4.50 6.62 4.27
N ILE A 30 -3.80 5.71 4.94
CA ILE A 30 -2.76 4.88 4.35
C ILE A 30 -3.26 3.44 4.35
N ILE A 31 -3.29 2.80 3.17
CA ILE A 31 -3.66 1.39 3.01
C ILE A 31 -2.40 0.62 2.67
N GLN A 32 -2.13 -0.44 3.44
CA GLN A 32 -0.98 -1.30 3.21
C GLN A 32 -1.40 -2.73 2.93
N LEU A 33 -1.00 -3.23 1.77
CA LEU A 33 -1.24 -4.61 1.34
C LEU A 33 -0.04 -5.49 1.70
N HIS A 34 -0.27 -6.53 2.48
CA HIS A 34 0.77 -7.46 2.95
C HIS A 34 1.26 -8.42 1.85
N GLY A 35 2.37 -9.13 2.11
CA GLY A 35 2.91 -10.18 1.25
C GLY A 35 2.15 -11.51 1.35
N ALA A 36 2.63 -12.53 0.64
CA ALA A 36 1.94 -13.82 0.59
C ALA A 36 1.95 -14.57 1.94
N GLY A 37 2.93 -14.31 2.79
CA GLY A 37 3.09 -14.99 4.09
C GLY A 37 2.14 -14.53 5.18
N GLU A 38 1.39 -13.44 4.96
CA GLU A 38 0.47 -12.85 5.93
C GLU A 38 -1.01 -13.11 5.57
N ARG A 39 -1.27 -13.92 4.52
CA ARG A 39 -2.63 -14.39 4.20
C ARG A 39 -3.22 -15.17 5.36
N GLY A 40 -4.54 -15.22 5.44
CA GLY A 40 -5.16 -15.98 6.51
C GLY A 40 -6.68 -15.96 6.52
N ASP A 41 -7.22 -16.43 7.63
CA ASP A 41 -8.65 -16.64 7.87
C ASP A 41 -9.40 -15.40 8.41
N GLY A 42 -8.68 -14.30 8.64
CA GLY A 42 -9.26 -13.09 9.22
C GLY A 42 -9.55 -13.18 10.72
N LYS A 43 -9.14 -14.24 11.37
CA LYS A 43 -9.34 -14.51 12.80
C LYS A 43 -8.01 -14.45 13.56
N GLU A 44 -7.50 -15.60 14.00
CA GLU A 44 -6.22 -15.67 14.71
C GLU A 44 -5.04 -15.21 13.84
N SER A 45 -5.11 -15.49 12.54
CA SER A 45 -4.09 -15.08 11.58
C SER A 45 -4.04 -13.56 11.30
N LEU A 46 -5.07 -12.79 11.69
CA LEU A 46 -5.12 -11.35 11.41
C LEU A 46 -3.94 -10.57 11.99
N VAL A 47 -3.36 -11.04 13.09
CA VAL A 47 -2.14 -10.46 13.69
C VAL A 47 -0.94 -10.47 12.71
N LEU A 48 -0.93 -11.35 11.70
CA LEU A 48 0.18 -11.46 10.76
C LEU A 48 0.37 -10.21 9.89
N VAL A 49 -0.70 -9.43 9.64
CA VAL A 49 -0.61 -8.23 8.79
C VAL A 49 0.29 -7.14 9.39
N ASP A 50 0.51 -7.19 10.72
CA ASP A 50 1.40 -6.29 11.46
C ASP A 50 2.89 -6.62 11.32
N ARG A 51 3.24 -7.73 10.69
CA ARG A 51 4.62 -8.22 10.63
C ARG A 51 5.58 -7.24 9.97
N HIS A 52 5.10 -6.50 8.97
CA HIS A 52 5.88 -5.56 8.19
C HIS A 52 5.08 -4.28 7.91
N GLY A 53 5.77 -3.13 7.79
CA GLY A 53 5.14 -1.89 7.37
C GLY A 53 5.36 -0.71 8.30
N PHE A 54 4.42 0.22 8.26
CA PHE A 54 4.52 1.50 8.95
C PHE A 54 4.02 1.51 10.40
N SER A 55 3.35 0.45 10.87
CA SER A 55 2.64 0.46 12.16
C SER A 55 3.50 0.99 13.31
N LYS A 56 4.75 0.53 13.43
CA LYS A 56 5.66 1.00 14.45
C LYS A 56 5.99 2.50 14.31
N ILE A 57 6.33 2.96 13.12
CA ILE A 57 6.70 4.37 12.87
C ILE A 57 5.52 5.28 13.15
N ILE A 58 4.32 4.88 12.73
CA ILE A 58 3.08 5.63 12.94
C ILE A 58 2.77 5.74 14.43
N CYS A 59 2.94 4.66 15.20
CA CYS A 59 2.75 4.68 16.64
C CYS A 59 3.79 5.53 17.37
N ASP A 60 5.07 5.35 17.04
CA ASP A 60 6.18 6.06 17.71
C ASP A 60 6.12 7.58 17.46
N ARG A 61 5.62 8.02 16.31
CA ARG A 61 5.50 9.43 15.93
C ARG A 61 4.12 10.03 16.17
N GLU A 62 3.15 9.24 16.62
CA GLU A 62 1.74 9.66 16.79
C GLU A 62 1.19 10.38 15.55
N ILE A 63 1.39 9.79 14.36
CA ILE A 63 0.99 10.37 13.08
C ILE A 63 -0.53 10.52 13.00
N ASP A 64 -0.99 11.71 12.66
CA ASP A 64 -2.42 12.06 12.55
C ASP A 64 -3.00 11.50 11.22
N CYS A 65 -3.13 10.17 11.15
CA CYS A 65 -3.68 9.44 10.00
C CYS A 65 -4.46 8.19 10.46
N VAL A 66 -5.28 7.65 9.58
CA VAL A 66 -5.83 6.29 9.69
C VAL A 66 -4.95 5.36 8.85
N PHE A 67 -4.38 4.34 9.47
CA PHE A 67 -3.58 3.34 8.80
C PHE A 67 -4.29 1.99 8.84
N VAL A 68 -4.58 1.40 7.69
CA VAL A 68 -5.33 0.16 7.56
C VAL A 68 -4.56 -0.91 6.82
N MET A 69 -4.61 -2.12 7.34
CA MET A 69 -3.93 -3.29 6.78
C MET A 69 -4.96 -4.43 6.63
N PRO A 70 -5.61 -4.57 5.46
CA PRO A 70 -6.52 -5.69 5.19
C PRO A 70 -5.76 -7.01 5.12
N GLN A 71 -6.42 -8.12 5.46
CA GLN A 71 -5.90 -9.46 5.27
C GLN A 71 -6.52 -10.12 4.04
N CYS A 72 -5.66 -10.56 3.12
CA CYS A 72 -6.05 -11.37 1.97
C CYS A 72 -6.39 -12.79 2.44
N PRO A 73 -7.50 -13.38 1.98
CA PRO A 73 -7.81 -14.78 2.26
C PRO A 73 -6.69 -15.73 1.81
N GLU A 74 -6.55 -16.86 2.50
CA GLU A 74 -5.45 -17.82 2.31
C GLU A 74 -5.29 -18.31 0.86
N GLU A 75 -6.41 -18.63 0.20
CA GLU A 75 -6.47 -19.16 -1.16
C GLU A 75 -6.44 -18.07 -2.25
N ASN A 76 -6.13 -16.82 -1.90
CA ASN A 76 -6.21 -15.70 -2.83
C ASN A 76 -4.92 -14.89 -2.89
N PHE A 77 -4.87 -13.96 -3.85
CA PHE A 77 -3.85 -12.90 -3.93
C PHE A 77 -4.46 -11.60 -4.40
N TRP A 78 -3.83 -10.49 -4.00
CA TRP A 78 -4.36 -9.14 -4.19
C TRP A 78 -4.68 -8.82 -5.65
N ALA A 79 -3.82 -9.22 -6.60
CA ALA A 79 -4.04 -8.96 -8.02
C ALA A 79 -5.29 -9.66 -8.60
N GLY A 80 -5.73 -10.77 -7.97
CA GLY A 80 -6.98 -11.45 -8.31
C GLY A 80 -8.22 -10.89 -7.60
N ARG A 81 -8.04 -9.88 -6.71
CA ARG A 81 -9.11 -9.33 -5.87
C ARG A 81 -9.27 -7.81 -6.04
N VAL A 82 -8.89 -7.30 -7.21
CA VAL A 82 -8.88 -5.83 -7.46
C VAL A 82 -10.25 -5.19 -7.26
N GLU A 83 -11.34 -5.80 -7.75
CA GLU A 83 -12.70 -5.29 -7.54
C GLU A 83 -13.09 -5.25 -6.04
N SER A 84 -12.73 -6.32 -5.31
CA SER A 84 -12.95 -6.37 -3.86
C SER A 84 -12.11 -5.32 -3.11
N LEU A 85 -10.88 -5.06 -3.57
CA LEU A 85 -10.01 -4.01 -3.02
C LEU A 85 -10.57 -2.61 -3.29
N ILE A 86 -11.11 -2.36 -4.48
CA ILE A 86 -11.77 -1.08 -4.81
C ILE A 86 -12.89 -0.82 -3.81
N LYS A 87 -13.80 -1.80 -3.66
CA LYS A 87 -14.89 -1.69 -2.70
C LYS A 87 -14.38 -1.45 -1.28
N PHE A 88 -13.38 -2.20 -0.84
CA PHE A 88 -12.79 -2.03 0.49
C PHE A 88 -12.25 -0.61 0.71
N VAL A 89 -11.53 -0.06 -0.28
CA VAL A 89 -10.98 1.30 -0.20
C VAL A 89 -12.10 2.34 -0.11
N GLU A 90 -13.14 2.20 -0.92
CA GLU A 90 -14.31 3.09 -0.91
C GLU A 90 -15.05 3.02 0.44
N ASP A 91 -15.28 1.82 0.97
CA ASP A 91 -15.89 1.62 2.29
C ASP A 91 -15.04 2.26 3.41
N VAL A 92 -13.70 2.15 3.34
CA VAL A 92 -12.78 2.77 4.29
C VAL A 92 -12.86 4.30 4.23
N ILE A 93 -12.85 4.86 3.02
CA ILE A 93 -12.96 6.33 2.81
C ILE A 93 -14.26 6.87 3.41
N GLU A 94 -15.38 6.19 3.17
CA GLU A 94 -16.69 6.58 3.69
C GLU A 94 -16.75 6.44 5.21
N TYR A 95 -16.35 5.30 5.75
CA TYR A 95 -16.45 4.99 7.18
C TYR A 95 -15.64 5.95 8.06
N TYR A 96 -14.45 6.37 7.60
CA TYR A 96 -13.60 7.30 8.36
C TYR A 96 -13.85 8.78 8.00
N ASP A 97 -14.80 9.11 7.14
CA ASP A 97 -14.94 10.46 6.59
C ASP A 97 -13.58 11.02 6.15
N ALA A 98 -12.81 10.19 5.43
CA ALA A 98 -11.43 10.47 5.07
C ALA A 98 -11.31 11.68 4.11
N ASP A 99 -10.12 12.30 4.08
CA ASP A 99 -9.80 13.29 3.06
C ASP A 99 -9.59 12.56 1.71
N PRO A 100 -10.50 12.70 0.74
CA PRO A 100 -10.39 11.97 -0.52
C PRO A 100 -9.17 12.39 -1.36
N ASP A 101 -8.54 13.52 -1.04
CA ASP A 101 -7.33 13.98 -1.71
C ASP A 101 -6.04 13.50 -1.01
N ARG A 102 -6.17 12.71 0.09
CA ARG A 102 -5.04 12.17 0.86
C ARG A 102 -5.20 10.68 1.17
N ILE A 103 -5.48 9.89 0.14
CA ILE A 103 -5.52 8.43 0.23
C ILE A 103 -4.23 7.86 -0.38
N TYR A 104 -3.53 7.03 0.34
CA TYR A 104 -2.25 6.47 -0.06
C TYR A 104 -2.30 4.95 -0.06
N LEU A 105 -1.55 4.33 -0.97
CA LEU A 105 -1.50 2.88 -1.11
C LEU A 105 -0.05 2.40 -1.15
N THR A 106 0.24 1.38 -0.38
CA THR A 106 1.53 0.67 -0.42
C THR A 106 1.33 -0.82 -0.26
N GLY A 107 2.36 -1.58 -0.52
CA GLY A 107 2.35 -3.02 -0.28
C GLY A 107 3.65 -3.67 -0.75
N SER A 108 3.98 -4.83 -0.17
CA SER A 108 5.21 -5.55 -0.50
C SER A 108 4.93 -6.91 -1.13
N SER A 109 5.78 -7.34 -2.09
CA SER A 109 5.68 -8.64 -2.73
C SER A 109 4.31 -8.84 -3.39
N MET A 110 3.51 -9.81 -2.95
CA MET A 110 2.12 -9.96 -3.35
C MET A 110 1.33 -8.64 -3.21
N GLY A 111 1.55 -7.90 -2.12
CA GLY A 111 0.97 -6.56 -1.90
C GLY A 111 1.54 -5.50 -2.84
N GLY A 112 2.79 -5.64 -3.26
CA GLY A 112 3.41 -4.79 -4.27
C GLY A 112 2.71 -4.92 -5.63
N PHE A 113 2.41 -6.15 -6.06
CA PHE A 113 1.56 -6.40 -7.23
C PHE A 113 0.16 -5.83 -7.01
N GLY A 114 -0.46 -6.09 -5.85
CA GLY A 114 -1.77 -5.52 -5.51
C GLY A 114 -1.81 -4.00 -5.60
N THR A 115 -0.75 -3.33 -5.13
CA THR A 115 -0.58 -1.87 -5.21
C THR A 115 -0.60 -1.39 -6.66
N TRP A 116 0.18 -2.01 -7.54
CA TRP A 116 0.20 -1.65 -8.95
C TRP A 116 -1.17 -1.89 -9.61
N PHE A 117 -1.76 -3.08 -9.44
CA PHE A 117 -3.02 -3.43 -10.11
C PHE A 117 -4.19 -2.60 -9.62
N LEU A 118 -4.31 -2.37 -8.32
CA LEU A 118 -5.38 -1.54 -7.76
C LEU A 118 -5.27 -0.09 -8.24
N ALA A 119 -4.08 0.50 -8.18
CA ALA A 119 -3.87 1.87 -8.65
C ALA A 119 -4.09 2.01 -10.18
N MET A 120 -3.77 0.99 -10.96
CA MET A 120 -4.06 0.99 -12.41
C MET A 120 -5.56 0.88 -12.72
N ALA A 121 -6.31 0.17 -11.88
CA ALA A 121 -7.76 0.04 -12.03
C ALA A 121 -8.52 1.31 -11.59
N ARG A 122 -8.02 2.00 -10.56
CA ARG A 122 -8.62 3.23 -10.00
C ARG A 122 -7.55 4.28 -9.69
N PRO A 123 -6.93 4.86 -10.74
CA PRO A 123 -5.91 5.89 -10.57
C PRO A 123 -6.44 7.17 -9.91
N ASP A 124 -7.75 7.37 -9.95
CA ASP A 124 -8.45 8.50 -9.35
C ASP A 124 -8.58 8.43 -7.82
N LEU A 125 -8.30 7.29 -7.19
CA LEU A 125 -8.45 7.13 -5.74
C LEU A 125 -7.24 7.64 -4.94
N PHE A 126 -6.03 7.58 -5.51
CA PHE A 126 -4.82 7.72 -4.73
C PHE A 126 -4.08 9.04 -4.96
N ALA A 127 -3.58 9.64 -3.88
CA ALA A 127 -2.69 10.79 -3.91
C ALA A 127 -1.23 10.41 -4.23
N ALA A 128 -0.81 9.24 -3.82
CA ALA A 128 0.48 8.61 -4.14
C ALA A 128 0.44 7.12 -3.84
N ILE A 129 1.34 6.36 -4.48
CA ILE A 129 1.53 4.93 -4.20
C ILE A 129 2.99 4.56 -4.00
N ALA A 130 3.23 3.52 -3.18
CA ALA A 130 4.58 3.04 -2.89
C ALA A 130 4.66 1.50 -2.98
N PRO A 131 4.77 0.92 -4.18
CA PRO A 131 4.92 -0.52 -4.37
C PRO A 131 6.34 -1.00 -4.04
N VAL A 132 6.45 -2.10 -3.29
CA VAL A 132 7.71 -2.71 -2.86
C VAL A 132 7.80 -4.14 -3.41
N CYS A 133 8.89 -4.49 -4.10
CA CYS A 133 9.13 -5.81 -4.71
C CYS A 133 7.95 -6.34 -5.53
N GLY A 134 7.36 -5.54 -6.40
CA GLY A 134 6.20 -5.94 -7.18
C GLY A 134 6.27 -5.44 -8.62
N GLY A 135 5.20 -5.70 -9.38
CA GLY A 135 5.09 -5.24 -10.76
C GLY A 135 3.66 -5.13 -11.22
N GLY A 136 3.45 -4.52 -12.36
CA GLY A 136 2.15 -4.32 -12.98
C GLY A 136 2.20 -4.54 -14.49
N MET A 137 1.22 -4.01 -15.19
CA MET A 137 1.16 -4.06 -16.66
C MET A 137 1.88 -2.84 -17.25
N GLY A 138 3.20 -2.94 -17.51
CA GLY A 138 4.02 -1.82 -17.96
C GLY A 138 3.45 -1.13 -19.21
N TRP A 139 2.88 -1.90 -20.17
CA TRP A 139 2.23 -1.34 -21.37
C TRP A 139 1.07 -0.38 -21.03
N ASN A 140 0.46 -0.49 -19.85
CA ASN A 140 -0.62 0.38 -19.38
C ASN A 140 -0.19 1.37 -18.29
N ALA A 141 1.09 1.48 -17.97
CA ALA A 141 1.60 2.33 -16.89
C ALA A 141 1.16 3.81 -16.98
N LYS A 142 0.89 4.30 -18.21
CA LYS A 142 0.45 5.68 -18.46
C LYS A 142 -0.86 6.08 -17.76
N VAL A 143 -1.68 5.13 -17.31
CA VAL A 143 -2.91 5.45 -16.56
C VAL A 143 -2.63 5.93 -15.13
N LEU A 144 -1.42 5.69 -14.63
CA LEU A 144 -0.99 6.12 -13.31
C LEU A 144 -0.57 7.59 -13.35
N THR A 145 -1.46 8.46 -12.95
CA THR A 145 -1.25 9.93 -12.96
C THR A 145 -0.69 10.46 -11.64
N MET A 146 -0.85 9.69 -10.54
CA MET A 146 -0.31 10.04 -9.24
C MET A 146 1.20 9.78 -9.14
N PRO A 147 1.92 10.45 -8.21
CA PRO A 147 3.30 10.13 -7.88
C PRO A 147 3.47 8.68 -7.41
N VAL A 148 4.52 8.03 -7.89
CA VAL A 148 4.90 6.66 -7.55
C VAL A 148 6.33 6.63 -7.02
N TRP A 149 6.55 5.99 -5.87
CA TRP A 149 7.90 5.66 -5.39
C TRP A 149 8.02 4.15 -5.23
N ALA A 150 8.66 3.50 -6.20
CA ALA A 150 8.85 2.04 -6.21
C ALA A 150 10.20 1.64 -5.60
N PHE A 151 10.23 0.45 -4.99
CA PHE A 151 11.39 -0.11 -4.32
C PHE A 151 11.63 -1.55 -4.77
N HIS A 152 12.93 -1.93 -4.97
CA HIS A 152 13.30 -3.31 -5.26
C HIS A 152 14.73 -3.61 -4.80
N GLY A 153 15.02 -4.87 -4.48
CA GLY A 153 16.39 -5.38 -4.29
C GLY A 153 16.93 -5.94 -5.60
N ASP A 154 18.18 -5.62 -5.96
CA ASP A 154 18.77 -6.08 -7.23
C ASP A 154 19.13 -7.57 -7.25
N LYS A 155 19.15 -8.22 -6.08
CA LYS A 155 19.35 -9.66 -5.91
C LYS A 155 18.08 -10.41 -5.49
N ASP A 156 16.90 -9.83 -5.77
CA ASP A 156 15.64 -10.48 -5.47
C ASP A 156 15.46 -11.76 -6.31
N GLY A 157 15.58 -12.91 -5.65
CA GLY A 157 15.41 -14.23 -6.26
C GLY A 157 13.96 -14.75 -6.25
N THR A 158 13.04 -14.01 -5.62
CA THR A 158 11.60 -14.38 -5.52
C THR A 158 10.77 -13.64 -6.55
N VAL A 159 10.93 -12.31 -6.62
CA VAL A 159 10.29 -11.46 -7.61
C VAL A 159 11.38 -10.74 -8.40
N ASN A 160 11.51 -11.09 -9.68
CA ASN A 160 12.54 -10.51 -10.51
C ASN A 160 12.38 -8.99 -10.61
N ILE A 161 13.48 -8.25 -10.41
CA ILE A 161 13.51 -6.78 -10.45
C ILE A 161 12.94 -6.19 -11.75
N MET A 162 13.02 -6.93 -12.86
CA MET A 162 12.49 -6.49 -14.16
C MET A 162 11.00 -6.11 -14.10
N TYR A 163 10.22 -6.69 -13.17
CA TYR A 163 8.80 -6.33 -13.01
C TYR A 163 8.61 -4.87 -12.55
N SER A 164 9.42 -4.41 -11.60
CA SER A 164 9.41 -2.99 -11.20
C SER A 164 10.04 -2.11 -12.26
N GLU A 165 11.14 -2.56 -12.89
CA GLU A 165 11.83 -1.79 -13.91
C GLU A 165 10.96 -1.49 -15.13
N ASP A 166 10.16 -2.46 -15.62
CA ASP A 166 9.28 -2.24 -16.76
C ASP A 166 8.24 -1.16 -16.44
N MET A 167 7.71 -1.14 -15.22
CA MET A 167 6.79 -0.10 -14.77
C MET A 167 7.48 1.26 -14.71
N ILE A 168 8.59 1.36 -13.99
CA ILE A 168 9.25 2.63 -13.68
C ILE A 168 9.90 3.25 -14.92
N LYS A 169 10.54 2.48 -15.79
CA LYS A 169 11.11 2.99 -17.05
C LYS A 169 10.09 3.74 -17.91
N ARG A 170 8.83 3.36 -17.81
CA ARG A 170 7.74 4.05 -18.53
C ARG A 170 7.27 5.28 -17.77
N LEU A 171 7.07 5.16 -16.46
CA LEU A 171 6.53 6.23 -15.61
C LEU A 171 7.46 7.44 -15.49
N LEU A 172 8.77 7.23 -15.42
CA LEU A 172 9.76 8.32 -15.36
C LEU A 172 9.71 9.26 -16.58
N LYS A 173 9.10 8.81 -17.69
CA LYS A 173 8.90 9.63 -18.87
C LYS A 173 7.73 10.60 -18.76
N TYR A 174 6.80 10.36 -17.85
CA TYR A 174 5.54 11.10 -17.78
C TYR A 174 5.40 11.98 -16.55
N ASN A 175 6.11 11.65 -15.45
CA ASN A 175 5.99 12.41 -14.21
C ASN A 175 7.32 12.42 -13.46
N GLU A 176 7.90 13.60 -13.32
CA GLU A 176 9.18 13.82 -12.62
C GLU A 176 9.12 13.56 -11.10
N GLN A 177 7.89 13.47 -10.53
CA GLN A 177 7.72 13.12 -9.12
C GLN A 177 7.86 11.61 -8.85
N ASN A 178 7.92 10.79 -9.92
CA ASN A 178 8.15 9.36 -9.78
C ASN A 178 9.58 9.08 -9.32
N LYS A 179 9.73 8.11 -8.42
CA LYS A 179 11.01 7.69 -7.85
C LYS A 179 11.18 6.19 -7.94
N TYR A 180 12.41 5.76 -8.07
CA TYR A 180 12.79 4.36 -7.98
C TYR A 180 14.02 4.20 -7.11
N THR A 181 13.92 3.38 -6.07
CA THR A 181 15.04 3.02 -5.21
C THR A 181 15.36 1.55 -5.40
N VAL A 182 16.57 1.26 -5.84
CA VAL A 182 17.12 -0.08 -5.92
C VAL A 182 18.10 -0.27 -4.78
N PHE A 183 17.90 -1.31 -3.97
CA PHE A 183 18.81 -1.67 -2.88
C PHE A 183 19.85 -2.64 -3.42
N GLU A 184 21.08 -2.16 -3.57
CA GLU A 184 22.20 -2.94 -4.09
C GLU A 184 22.56 -4.09 -3.13
N GLY A 185 22.74 -5.30 -3.69
CA GLY A 185 23.03 -6.52 -2.94
C GLY A 185 21.86 -7.09 -2.15
N ALA A 186 20.71 -6.43 -2.14
CA ALA A 186 19.54 -6.86 -1.37
C ALA A 186 18.67 -7.85 -2.14
N GLY A 187 18.18 -8.89 -1.42
CA GLY A 187 17.20 -9.86 -1.91
C GLY A 187 15.76 -9.38 -1.77
N HIS A 188 14.84 -10.35 -1.58
CA HIS A 188 13.39 -10.06 -1.47
C HIS A 188 12.98 -9.35 -0.16
N GLY A 189 13.74 -9.53 0.91
CA GLY A 189 13.42 -9.05 2.27
C GLY A 189 13.76 -7.57 2.51
N ILE A 190 13.29 -6.66 1.67
CA ILE A 190 13.62 -5.21 1.76
C ILE A 190 12.57 -4.37 2.52
N GLN A 191 11.62 -4.99 3.20
CA GLN A 191 10.53 -4.24 3.86
C GLN A 191 11.06 -3.24 4.89
N SER A 192 12.05 -3.64 5.70
CA SER A 192 12.66 -2.74 6.70
C SER A 192 13.52 -1.64 6.08
N LEU A 193 13.99 -1.82 4.85
CA LEU A 193 14.73 -0.80 4.11
C LEU A 193 13.78 0.18 3.41
N SER A 194 12.58 -0.29 3.03
CA SER A 194 11.60 0.49 2.26
C SER A 194 10.64 1.26 3.15
N TYR A 195 10.09 0.61 4.19
CA TYR A 195 9.14 1.25 5.11
C TYR A 195 9.90 2.10 6.14
N THR A 196 10.23 3.31 5.74
CA THR A 196 11.01 4.27 6.53
C THR A 196 10.19 5.52 6.84
N THR A 197 10.71 6.33 7.75
CA THR A 197 10.16 7.66 8.02
C THR A 197 10.15 8.54 6.77
N GLU A 198 11.19 8.44 5.93
CA GLU A 198 11.28 9.20 4.68
C GLU A 198 10.14 8.85 3.71
N LEU A 199 9.86 7.55 3.53
CA LEU A 199 8.75 7.13 2.67
C LEU A 199 7.41 7.59 3.24
N LEU A 200 7.21 7.46 4.54
CA LEU A 200 5.97 7.91 5.20
C LEU A 200 5.75 9.42 5.02
N ASP A 201 6.78 10.23 5.26
CA ASP A 201 6.71 11.69 5.09
C ASP A 201 6.48 12.05 3.61
N TRP A 202 7.11 11.33 2.68
CA TRP A 202 6.88 11.53 1.24
C TRP A 202 5.43 11.23 0.86
N LEU A 203 4.84 10.12 1.31
CA LEU A 203 3.42 9.81 1.06
C LEU A 203 2.54 10.95 1.59
N LEU A 204 2.69 11.30 2.86
CA LEU A 204 1.85 12.31 3.53
C LEU A 204 2.01 13.72 2.95
N SER A 205 3.12 13.99 2.25
CA SER A 205 3.35 15.26 1.54
C SER A 205 2.54 15.40 0.25
N LYS A 206 1.97 14.30 -0.28
CA LYS A 206 1.25 14.31 -1.55
C LYS A 206 -0.23 14.57 -1.37
N LYS A 207 -0.81 15.27 -2.34
CA LYS A 207 -2.26 15.43 -2.48
C LYS A 207 -2.66 15.08 -3.91
N ARG A 208 -3.85 14.51 -4.04
CA ARG A 208 -4.42 14.22 -5.36
C ARG A 208 -4.63 15.52 -6.12
N MET A 209 -4.11 15.57 -7.34
CA MET A 209 -4.41 16.66 -8.28
C MET A 209 -5.79 16.39 -8.88
N ARG A 210 -6.66 17.37 -8.84
CA ARG A 210 -8.00 17.34 -9.46
C ARG A 210 -7.93 17.82 -10.89
#